data_7ac881304586dc1aba38ee29f958f2ee
#
_entry.id   7ac881304586dc1aba38ee29f958f2ee
#
_cell.length_a   1.000
_cell.length_b   1.000
_cell.length_c   1.000
_cell.angle_alpha   90.00
_cell.angle_beta   90.00
_cell.angle_gamma   90.00
#
_symmetry.space_group_name_H-M   'P 1'
#
loop_
_entity.id
_entity.type
_entity.pdbx_description
1 polymer ?
#
loop_
_entity_poly.entity_id
_entity_poly.type
_entity_poly.pdbx_seq_one_letter_code
_entity_poly.pdbx_strand_id
1 'polypeptide(L)'
;MADNKKTEVTQPAEEKKTNKQRLKYITDSIENGIKELFESDKYQQYLQTMSRFHRYSVNNQMLIYMQNPNATLVAGFNKWHDQFGRNVKKGEKGIKIIAPTPYKKKIEETKLDPDTKLPILDDNGNEVKVEKEIQIPMFRVVSVFDVSQTAGKPLPQLASDLSGNVQNYDAFLEAIKRSSSVPITFEPISNADGYFSLDEQKIVIRDGMSEVQTVSALLHELAHSKLHNIPKDEKVQTAEHDADKPKLDRNTEEVQAESISFAVCAYFGRQLCF
;
A
#
# COMPACT_ATOMS: atom_id res chain seq x y z
N MET A 1 -67.39 10.07 -7.41
CA MET A 1 -66.26 10.90 -7.81
C MET A 1 -65.41 11.11 -6.57
N ALA A 2 -64.34 10.36 -6.42
CA ALA A 2 -63.41 10.48 -5.32
C ALA A 2 -62.00 10.76 -5.91
N ASP A 3 -61.57 11.97 -5.67
CA ASP A 3 -60.24 12.48 -6.11
C ASP A 3 -59.13 11.77 -5.32
N ASN A 4 -58.30 11.04 -6.06
CA ASN A 4 -57.12 10.34 -5.57
C ASN A 4 -55.91 11.27 -5.74
N LYS A 5 -55.64 12.15 -4.76
CA LYS A 5 -54.40 12.93 -4.68
C LYS A 5 -53.27 12.02 -4.34
N LYS A 6 -52.44 11.66 -5.32
CA LYS A 6 -51.11 11.10 -5.10
C LYS A 6 -50.21 12.14 -4.44
N THR A 7 -49.85 11.92 -3.20
CA THR A 7 -48.82 12.67 -2.51
C THR A 7 -47.46 12.16 -3.01
N GLU A 8 -46.81 12.93 -3.87
CA GLU A 8 -45.40 12.71 -4.20
C GLU A 8 -44.54 12.99 -2.98
N VAL A 9 -43.99 11.94 -2.39
CA VAL A 9 -42.94 12.06 -1.37
C VAL A 9 -41.65 12.41 -2.11
N THR A 10 -41.34 13.69 -2.17
CA THR A 10 -40.04 14.21 -2.58
C THR A 10 -38.99 13.76 -1.59
N GLN A 11 -38.12 12.83 -1.99
CA GLN A 11 -36.92 12.49 -1.24
C GLN A 11 -36.05 13.76 -1.12
N PRO A 12 -35.52 14.09 0.06
CA PRO A 12 -34.67 15.25 0.22
C PRO A 12 -33.41 15.05 -0.65
N ALA A 13 -33.09 16.08 -1.45
CA ALA A 13 -31.89 16.12 -2.26
C ALA A 13 -30.66 15.90 -1.38
N GLU A 14 -29.90 14.83 -1.62
CA GLU A 14 -28.61 14.63 -0.95
C GLU A 14 -27.73 15.86 -1.22
N GLU A 15 -27.44 16.64 -0.15
CA GLU A 15 -26.51 17.75 -0.23
C GLU A 15 -25.20 17.27 -0.83
N LYS A 16 -24.78 17.89 -1.93
CA LYS A 16 -23.53 17.54 -2.63
C LYS A 16 -22.35 17.88 -1.72
N LYS A 17 -21.88 16.89 -0.98
CA LYS A 17 -20.69 17.02 -0.10
C LYS A 17 -19.50 17.60 -0.89
N THR A 18 -18.82 18.58 -0.32
CA THR A 18 -17.58 19.15 -0.87
C THR A 18 -16.47 18.09 -0.91
N ASN A 19 -15.42 18.31 -1.72
CA ASN A 19 -14.28 17.40 -1.76
C ASN A 19 -13.63 17.22 -0.39
N LYS A 20 -13.51 18.31 0.38
CA LYS A 20 -12.97 18.28 1.76
C LYS A 20 -13.81 17.40 2.69
N GLN A 21 -15.14 17.51 2.61
CA GLN A 21 -16.05 16.67 3.42
C GLN A 21 -15.97 15.20 3.01
N ARG A 22 -15.86 14.90 1.70
CA ARG A 22 -15.69 13.52 1.21
C ARG A 22 -14.37 12.91 1.66
N LEU A 23 -13.26 13.67 1.58
CA LEU A 23 -11.96 13.22 2.04
C LEU A 23 -11.97 12.98 3.55
N LYS A 24 -12.53 13.89 4.34
CA LYS A 24 -12.66 13.69 5.78
C LYS A 24 -13.44 12.41 6.10
N TYR A 25 -14.60 12.23 5.51
CA TYR A 25 -15.44 11.05 5.75
C TYR A 25 -14.69 9.74 5.44
N ILE A 26 -13.97 9.69 4.32
CA ILE A 26 -13.24 8.48 3.93
C ILE A 26 -12.01 8.25 4.82
N THR A 27 -11.36 9.30 5.31
CA THR A 27 -10.26 9.18 6.27
C THR A 27 -10.75 8.68 7.63
N ASP A 28 -11.84 9.23 8.13
CA ASP A 28 -12.46 8.78 9.39
C ASP A 28 -12.88 7.29 9.30
N SER A 29 -13.32 6.83 8.12
CA SER A 29 -13.65 5.43 7.90
C SER A 29 -12.44 4.50 7.95
N ILE A 30 -11.26 4.96 7.50
CA ILE A 30 -10.01 4.19 7.60
C ILE A 30 -9.65 3.95 9.07
N GLU A 31 -9.71 4.97 9.92
CA GLU A 31 -9.41 4.86 11.34
C GLU A 31 -10.31 3.81 12.04
N ASN A 32 -11.59 3.82 11.71
CA ASN A 32 -12.53 2.83 12.23
C ASN A 32 -12.21 1.42 11.70
N GLY A 33 -11.90 1.28 10.42
CA GLY A 33 -11.54 0.01 9.81
C GLY A 33 -10.27 -0.60 10.42
N ILE A 34 -9.27 0.22 10.75
CA ILE A 34 -8.06 -0.23 11.43
C ILE A 34 -8.39 -0.82 12.81
N LYS A 35 -9.25 -0.18 13.59
CA LYS A 35 -9.67 -0.70 14.91
C LYS A 35 -10.34 -2.07 14.79
N GLU A 36 -11.20 -2.25 13.79
CA GLU A 36 -11.89 -3.52 13.56
C GLU A 36 -10.98 -4.66 13.10
N LEU A 37 -9.84 -4.35 12.47
CA LEU A 37 -8.91 -5.37 11.97
C LEU A 37 -8.29 -6.19 13.09
N PHE A 38 -7.96 -5.56 14.22
CA PHE A 38 -7.27 -6.21 15.33
C PHE A 38 -8.17 -7.07 16.20
N GLU A 39 -9.48 -7.09 15.93
CA GLU A 39 -10.45 -7.81 16.77
C GLU A 39 -10.79 -9.22 16.29
N SER A 40 -10.26 -9.71 15.13
CA SER A 40 -10.67 -11.02 14.59
C SER A 40 -9.81 -11.51 13.42
N ASP A 41 -10.21 -12.65 12.82
CA ASP A 41 -9.68 -13.26 11.58
C ASP A 41 -9.60 -12.31 10.36
N LYS A 42 -10.13 -11.10 10.48
CA LYS A 42 -10.10 -10.04 9.46
C LYS A 42 -8.68 -9.59 9.09
N TYR A 43 -7.74 -9.68 10.04
CA TYR A 43 -6.36 -9.26 9.81
C TYR A 43 -5.69 -10.08 8.70
N GLN A 44 -5.86 -11.39 8.71
CA GLN A 44 -5.32 -12.27 7.66
C GLN A 44 -5.92 -11.96 6.28
N GLN A 45 -7.24 -11.70 6.21
CA GLN A 45 -7.89 -11.30 4.97
C GLN A 45 -7.38 -9.95 4.46
N TYR A 46 -7.09 -9.02 5.36
CA TYR A 46 -6.46 -7.76 5.01
C TYR A 46 -5.06 -7.94 4.45
N LEU A 47 -4.22 -8.80 5.04
CA LEU A 47 -2.90 -9.12 4.52
C LEU A 47 -2.96 -9.74 3.11
N GLN A 48 -3.96 -10.60 2.84
CA GLN A 48 -4.22 -11.10 1.47
C GLN A 48 -4.60 -9.97 0.51
N THR A 49 -5.37 -8.99 0.96
CA THR A 49 -5.70 -7.81 0.16
C THR A 49 -4.45 -6.96 -0.10
N MET A 50 -3.61 -6.73 0.90
CA MET A 50 -2.32 -6.04 0.74
C MET A 50 -1.44 -6.72 -0.31
N SER A 51 -1.33 -8.04 -0.29
CA SER A 51 -0.53 -8.80 -1.26
C SER A 51 -1.01 -8.60 -2.70
N ARG A 52 -2.33 -8.54 -2.94
CA ARG A 52 -2.93 -8.29 -4.26
C ARG A 52 -2.76 -6.84 -4.72
N PHE A 53 -2.86 -5.90 -3.79
CA PHE A 53 -2.90 -4.46 -4.08
C PHE A 53 -1.63 -3.70 -3.65
N HIS A 54 -0.47 -4.35 -3.63
CA HIS A 54 0.82 -3.80 -3.18
C HIS A 54 1.23 -2.50 -3.90
N ARG A 55 0.68 -2.19 -5.07
CA ARG A 55 0.91 -0.93 -5.80
C ARG A 55 0.03 0.23 -5.32
N TYR A 56 -0.94 -0.04 -4.47
CA TYR A 56 -1.76 0.99 -3.84
C TYR A 56 -1.15 1.41 -2.50
N SER A 57 -1.38 2.66 -2.08
CA SER A 57 -1.01 3.09 -0.72
C SER A 57 -1.76 2.27 0.33
N VAL A 58 -1.20 2.15 1.52
CA VAL A 58 -1.81 1.42 2.65
C VAL A 58 -3.26 1.88 2.91
N ASN A 59 -3.50 3.19 2.88
CA ASN A 59 -4.84 3.74 3.04
C ASN A 59 -5.81 3.24 1.95
N ASN A 60 -5.36 3.17 0.69
CA ASN A 60 -6.20 2.66 -0.40
C ASN A 60 -6.38 1.15 -0.33
N GLN A 61 -5.39 0.39 0.12
CA GLN A 61 -5.53 -1.05 0.37
C GLN A 61 -6.60 -1.30 1.43
N MET A 62 -6.58 -0.51 2.52
CA MET A 62 -7.60 -0.54 3.56
C MET A 62 -8.99 -0.21 3.02
N LEU A 63 -9.11 0.85 2.22
CA LEU A 63 -10.37 1.25 1.61
C LEU A 63 -10.94 0.20 0.66
N ILE A 64 -10.07 -0.46 -0.12
CA ILE A 64 -10.48 -1.58 -0.99
C ILE A 64 -10.97 -2.74 -0.14
N TYR A 65 -10.20 -3.15 0.87
CA TYR A 65 -10.54 -4.24 1.77
C TYR A 65 -11.90 -4.03 2.46
N MET A 66 -12.11 -2.86 3.05
CA MET A 66 -13.35 -2.54 3.77
C MET A 66 -14.60 -2.56 2.90
N GLN A 67 -14.46 -2.16 1.63
CA GLN A 67 -15.59 -2.06 0.70
C GLN A 67 -15.80 -3.33 -0.13
N ASN A 68 -14.73 -4.08 -0.41
CA ASN A 68 -14.78 -5.36 -1.11
C ASN A 68 -13.56 -6.24 -0.75
N PRO A 69 -13.64 -7.03 0.33
CA PRO A 69 -12.53 -7.91 0.78
C PRO A 69 -12.12 -8.95 -0.27
N ASN A 70 -13.02 -9.29 -1.18
CA ASN A 70 -12.80 -10.29 -2.23
C ASN A 70 -12.28 -9.68 -3.55
N ALA A 71 -12.03 -8.37 -3.58
CA ALA A 71 -11.48 -7.73 -4.78
C ALA A 71 -10.16 -8.38 -5.19
N THR A 72 -9.98 -8.56 -6.50
CA THR A 72 -8.77 -9.17 -7.07
C THR A 72 -8.01 -8.22 -8.00
N LEU A 73 -8.70 -7.43 -8.76
CA LEU A 73 -8.12 -6.43 -9.66
C LEU A 73 -9.05 -5.23 -9.79
N VAL A 74 -8.61 -4.05 -9.38
CA VAL A 74 -9.42 -2.84 -9.46
C VAL A 74 -8.83 -1.83 -10.44
N ALA A 75 -9.71 -1.17 -11.19
CA ALA A 75 -9.34 -0.08 -12.09
C ALA A 75 -10.46 0.96 -12.20
N GLY A 76 -10.11 2.16 -12.66
CA GLY A 76 -11.08 3.21 -12.96
C GLY A 76 -11.97 2.84 -14.15
N PHE A 77 -13.15 3.46 -14.21
CA PHE A 77 -14.18 3.17 -15.23
C PHE A 77 -13.63 3.22 -16.68
N ASN A 78 -12.97 4.32 -17.04
CA ASN A 78 -12.40 4.47 -18.38
C ASN A 78 -11.27 3.46 -18.64
N LYS A 79 -10.48 3.15 -17.65
CA LYS A 79 -9.39 2.19 -17.79
C LYS A 79 -9.88 0.78 -18.09
N TRP A 80 -11.02 0.39 -17.52
CA TRP A 80 -11.66 -0.87 -17.86
C TRP A 80 -12.04 -0.94 -19.33
N HIS A 81 -12.61 0.15 -19.88
CA HIS A 81 -12.96 0.24 -21.30
C HIS A 81 -11.72 0.29 -22.20
N ASP A 82 -10.85 1.28 -21.97
CA ASP A 82 -9.80 1.65 -22.93
C ASP A 82 -8.62 0.68 -22.96
N GLN A 83 -8.25 0.14 -21.80
CA GLN A 83 -7.07 -0.73 -21.67
C GLN A 83 -7.42 -2.21 -21.61
N PHE A 84 -8.53 -2.57 -20.99
CA PHE A 84 -8.91 -3.96 -20.79
C PHE A 84 -10.01 -4.45 -21.74
N GLY A 85 -10.64 -3.58 -22.52
CA GLY A 85 -11.74 -3.93 -23.41
C GLY A 85 -12.95 -4.49 -22.65
N ARG A 86 -13.17 -4.02 -21.42
CA ARG A 86 -14.24 -4.44 -20.52
C ARG A 86 -15.08 -3.26 -20.11
N ASN A 87 -16.36 -3.51 -19.82
CA ASN A 87 -17.29 -2.48 -19.38
C ASN A 87 -17.77 -2.79 -17.96
N VAL A 88 -17.86 -1.75 -17.13
CA VAL A 88 -18.51 -1.87 -15.82
C VAL A 88 -20.00 -2.15 -16.03
N LYS A 89 -20.51 -3.15 -15.32
CA LYS A 89 -21.92 -3.55 -15.39
C LYS A 89 -22.82 -2.43 -14.88
N LYS A 90 -24.02 -2.30 -15.46
CA LYS A 90 -24.99 -1.30 -15.03
C LYS A 90 -25.42 -1.53 -13.57
N GLY A 91 -25.42 -0.47 -12.77
CA GLY A 91 -25.85 -0.51 -11.37
C GLY A 91 -24.75 -0.85 -10.37
N GLU A 92 -23.53 -1.17 -10.81
CA GLU A 92 -22.42 -1.47 -9.93
C GLU A 92 -21.98 -0.24 -9.12
N LYS A 93 -21.69 -0.44 -7.84
CA LYS A 93 -21.19 0.59 -6.95
C LYS A 93 -19.67 0.54 -6.92
N GLY A 94 -19.02 1.65 -7.34
CA GLY A 94 -17.56 1.74 -7.33
C GLY A 94 -16.99 1.84 -5.92
N ILE A 95 -15.87 1.15 -5.71
CA ILE A 95 -15.03 1.23 -4.53
C ILE A 95 -14.41 2.63 -4.48
N LYS A 96 -14.54 3.34 -3.37
CA LYS A 96 -14.01 4.69 -3.19
C LYS A 96 -12.58 4.63 -2.69
N ILE A 97 -11.68 5.26 -3.43
CA ILE A 97 -10.27 5.40 -3.06
C ILE A 97 -9.83 6.85 -3.15
N ILE A 98 -8.67 7.15 -2.60
CA ILE A 98 -8.05 8.48 -2.65
C ILE A 98 -7.02 8.48 -3.79
N ALA A 99 -7.21 9.36 -4.78
CA ALA A 99 -6.27 9.50 -5.89
C ALA A 99 -5.66 10.89 -5.95
N PRO A 100 -4.36 11.00 -6.30
CA PRO A 100 -3.74 12.28 -6.56
C PRO A 100 -4.33 12.89 -7.84
N THR A 101 -4.71 14.15 -7.76
CA THR A 101 -5.24 14.95 -8.87
C THR A 101 -4.56 16.33 -8.89
N PRO A 102 -3.23 16.36 -9.05
CA PRO A 102 -2.51 17.62 -9.01
C PRO A 102 -3.00 18.56 -10.11
N TYR A 103 -2.99 19.85 -9.84
CA TYR A 103 -3.31 20.87 -10.83
C TYR A 103 -2.18 21.87 -10.97
N LYS A 104 -2.04 22.41 -12.16
CA LYS A 104 -1.05 23.43 -12.48
C LYS A 104 -1.61 24.82 -12.13
N LYS A 105 -0.82 25.62 -11.46
CA LYS A 105 -1.11 27.01 -11.16
C LYS A 105 0.05 27.89 -11.60
N LYS A 106 -0.26 28.95 -12.33
CA LYS A 106 0.72 29.99 -12.62
C LYS A 106 0.83 30.90 -11.39
N ILE A 107 2.03 31.13 -10.95
CA ILE A 107 2.36 32.10 -9.91
C ILE A 107 3.35 33.11 -10.47
N GLU A 108 3.28 34.33 -10.00
CA GLU A 108 4.32 35.31 -10.24
C GLU A 108 5.40 35.14 -9.18
N GLU A 109 6.64 35.00 -9.62
CA GLU A 109 7.82 34.93 -8.75
C GLU A 109 8.80 36.03 -9.16
N THR A 110 9.41 36.70 -8.19
CA THR A 110 10.43 37.71 -8.46
C THR A 110 11.62 37.02 -9.12
N LYS A 111 12.05 37.54 -10.26
CA LYS A 111 13.23 37.04 -10.98
C LYS A 111 14.48 37.38 -10.19
N LEU A 112 15.22 36.34 -9.78
CA LEU A 112 16.47 36.50 -9.08
C LEU A 112 17.65 36.35 -10.04
N ASP A 113 18.68 37.15 -9.80
CA ASP A 113 19.97 36.99 -10.45
C ASP A 113 20.57 35.62 -10.06
N PRO A 114 21.06 34.80 -11.02
CA PRO A 114 21.53 33.45 -10.74
C PRO A 114 22.76 33.40 -9.84
N ASP A 115 23.59 34.45 -9.85
CA ASP A 115 24.86 34.46 -9.12
C ASP A 115 24.69 35.10 -7.73
N THR A 116 24.05 36.28 -7.69
CA THR A 116 23.88 37.06 -6.44
C THR A 116 22.66 36.69 -5.65
N LYS A 117 21.67 35.98 -6.25
CA LYS A 117 20.36 35.68 -5.67
C LYS A 117 19.54 36.90 -5.28
N LEU A 118 19.90 38.07 -5.74
CA LEU A 118 19.16 39.33 -5.51
C LEU A 118 18.07 39.51 -6.58
N PRO A 119 16.98 40.26 -6.27
CA PRO A 119 15.96 40.62 -7.24
C PRO A 119 16.53 41.39 -8.42
N ILE A 120 16.16 41.02 -9.64
CA ILE A 120 16.47 41.81 -10.82
C ILE A 120 15.44 42.93 -10.90
N LEU A 121 15.93 44.17 -11.04
CA LEU A 121 15.09 45.35 -11.16
C LEU A 121 14.96 45.75 -12.65
N ASP A 122 13.80 46.31 -12.98
CA ASP A 122 13.59 46.96 -14.29
C ASP A 122 14.21 48.40 -14.34
N ASP A 123 14.12 49.07 -15.48
CA ASP A 123 14.64 50.42 -15.66
C ASP A 123 14.00 51.46 -14.74
N ASN A 124 12.89 51.15 -14.09
CA ASN A 124 12.17 52.02 -13.16
C ASN A 124 12.44 51.63 -11.70
N GLY A 125 13.30 50.66 -11.44
CA GLY A 125 13.64 50.18 -10.10
C GLY A 125 12.62 49.21 -9.48
N ASN A 126 11.67 48.66 -10.24
CA ASN A 126 10.73 47.66 -9.77
C ASN A 126 11.26 46.26 -9.98
N GLU A 127 10.89 45.34 -9.11
CA GLU A 127 11.25 43.91 -9.25
C GLU A 127 10.62 43.32 -10.51
N VAL A 128 11.45 42.70 -11.35
CA VAL A 128 11.00 41.96 -12.51
C VAL A 128 10.36 40.67 -12.04
N LYS A 129 9.08 40.49 -12.39
CA LYS A 129 8.33 39.26 -12.12
C LYS A 129 8.29 38.36 -13.33
N VAL A 130 8.41 37.06 -13.10
CA VAL A 130 8.27 36.01 -14.12
C VAL A 130 7.13 35.08 -13.74
N GLU A 131 6.34 34.69 -14.73
CA GLU A 131 5.36 33.63 -14.52
C GLU A 131 6.07 32.27 -14.40
N LYS A 132 5.80 31.57 -13.31
CA LYS A 132 6.26 30.21 -13.08
C LYS A 132 5.07 29.28 -12.91
N GLU A 133 5.05 28.20 -13.65
CA GLU A 133 4.05 27.17 -13.48
C GLU A 133 4.47 26.22 -12.36
N ILE A 134 3.67 26.16 -11.31
CA ILE A 134 3.87 25.21 -10.20
C ILE A 134 2.77 24.15 -10.22
N GLN A 135 3.12 22.94 -9.80
CA GLN A 135 2.18 21.85 -9.64
C GLN A 135 1.76 21.76 -8.18
N ILE A 136 0.48 22.06 -7.91
CA ILE A 136 -0.08 21.98 -6.56
C ILE A 136 -0.63 20.58 -6.34
N PRO A 137 -0.14 19.84 -5.33
CA PRO A 137 -0.67 18.54 -4.98
C PRO A 137 -2.11 18.69 -4.49
N MET A 138 -2.99 17.86 -5.02
CA MET A 138 -4.38 17.74 -4.61
C MET A 138 -4.81 16.30 -4.63
N PHE A 139 -5.70 15.92 -3.72
CA PHE A 139 -6.28 14.58 -3.65
C PHE A 139 -7.78 14.65 -3.80
N ARG A 140 -8.37 13.63 -4.43
CA ARG A 140 -9.81 13.48 -4.57
C ARG A 140 -10.24 12.05 -4.32
N VAL A 141 -11.47 11.89 -3.84
CA VAL A 141 -12.13 10.59 -3.79
C VAL A 141 -12.60 10.22 -5.19
N VAL A 142 -12.10 9.10 -5.69
CA VAL A 142 -12.47 8.55 -7.01
C VAL A 142 -13.07 7.16 -6.85
N SER A 143 -13.77 6.70 -7.89
CA SER A 143 -14.34 5.34 -7.92
C SER A 143 -13.48 4.44 -8.78
N VAL A 144 -13.15 3.26 -8.26
CA VAL A 144 -12.61 2.14 -9.01
C VAL A 144 -13.60 0.97 -8.93
N PHE A 145 -13.47 0.01 -9.83
CA PHE A 145 -14.36 -1.15 -9.92
C PHE A 145 -13.49 -2.40 -9.97
N ASP A 146 -13.90 -3.44 -9.26
CA ASP A 146 -13.25 -4.74 -9.34
C ASP A 146 -13.62 -5.46 -10.64
N VAL A 147 -12.77 -6.37 -11.06
CA VAL A 147 -12.99 -7.19 -12.29
C VAL A 147 -14.32 -7.94 -12.26
N SER A 148 -14.79 -8.40 -11.11
CA SER A 148 -16.08 -9.07 -10.93
C SER A 148 -17.28 -8.17 -11.28
N GLN A 149 -17.10 -6.86 -11.16
CA GLN A 149 -18.08 -5.83 -11.50
C GLN A 149 -18.07 -5.48 -13.00
N THR A 150 -17.26 -6.15 -13.80
CA THR A 150 -17.10 -5.84 -15.22
C THR A 150 -17.47 -7.04 -16.11
N ALA A 151 -17.81 -6.75 -17.36
CA ALA A 151 -18.03 -7.73 -18.41
C ALA A 151 -17.24 -7.34 -19.67
N GLY A 152 -16.83 -8.31 -20.46
CA GLY A 152 -16.06 -8.08 -21.70
C GLY A 152 -14.99 -9.13 -21.94
N LYS A 153 -13.89 -8.75 -22.60
CA LYS A 153 -12.82 -9.67 -22.95
C LYS A 153 -12.21 -10.34 -21.71
N PRO A 154 -11.80 -11.63 -21.79
CA PRO A 154 -11.03 -12.25 -20.72
C PRO A 154 -9.75 -11.43 -20.48
N LEU A 155 -9.37 -11.28 -19.21
CA LEU A 155 -8.09 -10.64 -18.88
C LEU A 155 -6.96 -11.55 -19.33
N PRO A 156 -5.83 -10.99 -19.78
CA PRO A 156 -4.61 -11.77 -19.92
C PRO A 156 -4.33 -12.42 -18.56
N GLN A 157 -4.31 -13.73 -18.50
CA GLN A 157 -3.79 -14.42 -17.34
C GLN A 157 -2.31 -14.08 -17.30
N LEU A 158 -1.88 -13.29 -16.34
CA LEU A 158 -0.50 -13.34 -15.89
C LEU A 158 -0.30 -14.81 -15.52
N ALA A 159 0.69 -15.44 -16.11
CA ALA A 159 1.02 -16.83 -15.84
C ALA A 159 1.07 -17.02 -14.31
N SER A 160 -0.04 -17.46 -13.76
CA SER A 160 -0.27 -17.58 -12.32
C SER A 160 0.02 -19.01 -11.90
N ASP A 161 0.92 -19.67 -12.58
CA ASP A 161 1.30 -21.03 -12.23
C ASP A 161 2.65 -21.05 -11.50
N LEU A 162 2.66 -20.39 -10.35
CA LEU A 162 3.51 -20.79 -9.24
C LEU A 162 2.76 -21.77 -8.33
N SER A 163 1.75 -22.45 -8.85
CA SER A 163 1.12 -23.58 -8.20
C SER A 163 2.07 -24.77 -8.20
N GLY A 164 2.82 -24.90 -7.14
CA GLY A 164 3.34 -26.20 -6.74
C GLY A 164 4.50 -26.79 -7.53
N ASN A 165 5.27 -26.07 -8.33
CA ASN A 165 6.36 -26.65 -9.09
C ASN A 165 7.72 -26.03 -8.78
N VAL A 166 8.65 -26.89 -8.41
CA VAL A 166 10.04 -26.70 -8.00
C VAL A 166 10.88 -25.82 -8.96
N GLN A 167 10.47 -25.65 -10.20
CA GLN A 167 11.24 -24.91 -11.21
C GLN A 167 11.50 -23.42 -10.88
N ASN A 168 10.74 -22.82 -10.00
CA ASN A 168 10.91 -21.40 -9.63
C ASN A 168 11.44 -21.20 -8.20
N TYR A 169 11.63 -22.28 -7.40
CA TYR A 169 12.12 -22.15 -6.03
C TYR A 169 13.51 -21.52 -5.98
N ASP A 170 14.44 -22.03 -6.76
CA ASP A 170 15.82 -21.54 -6.81
C ASP A 170 15.86 -20.05 -7.24
N ALA A 171 15.11 -19.71 -8.30
CA ALA A 171 15.04 -18.32 -8.76
C ALA A 171 14.43 -17.39 -7.71
N PHE A 172 13.42 -17.85 -6.99
CA PHE A 172 12.79 -17.10 -5.91
C PHE A 172 13.73 -16.94 -4.71
N LEU A 173 14.40 -18.03 -4.32
CA LEU A 173 15.41 -18.02 -3.25
C LEU A 173 16.54 -17.06 -3.59
N GLU A 174 17.05 -17.09 -4.81
CA GLU A 174 18.09 -16.16 -5.27
C GLU A 174 17.60 -14.70 -5.29
N ALA A 175 16.35 -14.45 -5.66
CA ALA A 175 15.77 -13.12 -5.61
C ALA A 175 15.68 -12.59 -4.16
N ILE A 176 15.28 -13.44 -3.21
CA ILE A 176 15.27 -13.09 -1.78
C ILE A 176 16.70 -12.82 -1.30
N LYS A 177 17.66 -13.67 -1.60
CA LYS A 177 19.07 -13.48 -1.23
C LYS A 177 19.62 -12.14 -1.74
N ARG A 178 19.33 -11.78 -3.01
CA ARG A 178 19.72 -10.48 -3.58
C ARG A 178 19.06 -9.27 -2.92
N SER A 179 17.88 -9.46 -2.34
CA SER A 179 17.17 -8.38 -1.63
C SER A 179 17.71 -8.13 -0.23
N SER A 180 18.50 -9.06 0.30
CA SER A 180 19.12 -8.95 1.62
C SER A 180 20.31 -8.01 1.60
N SER A 181 20.42 -7.17 2.61
CA SER A 181 21.58 -6.32 2.87
C SER A 181 22.64 -7.02 3.73
N VAL A 182 22.33 -8.21 4.27
CA VAL A 182 23.20 -9.00 5.14
C VAL A 182 23.39 -10.41 4.56
N PRO A 183 24.50 -11.09 4.87
CA PRO A 183 24.73 -12.47 4.44
C PRO A 183 23.66 -13.41 4.96
N ILE A 184 23.32 -14.42 4.15
CA ILE A 184 22.39 -15.50 4.51
C ILE A 184 23.15 -16.81 4.47
N THR A 185 23.14 -17.56 5.59
CA THR A 185 23.77 -18.88 5.72
C THR A 185 22.73 -19.93 6.07
N PHE A 186 23.03 -21.19 5.71
CA PHE A 186 22.22 -22.33 6.06
C PHE A 186 23.04 -23.20 7.01
N GLU A 187 22.52 -23.46 8.21
CA GLU A 187 23.23 -24.13 9.28
C GLU A 187 22.32 -25.15 9.99
N PRO A 188 22.86 -26.23 10.55
CA PRO A 188 22.08 -27.19 11.32
C PRO A 188 21.74 -26.60 12.70
N ILE A 189 20.60 -25.90 12.80
CA ILE A 189 20.07 -25.37 14.06
C ILE A 189 18.87 -26.20 14.50
N SER A 190 18.72 -26.39 15.84
CA SER A 190 17.71 -27.30 16.39
C SER A 190 16.50 -26.60 17.00
N ASN A 191 16.64 -25.34 17.43
CA ASN A 191 15.66 -24.67 18.27
C ASN A 191 14.82 -23.60 17.55
N ALA A 192 15.10 -23.34 16.28
CA ALA A 192 14.40 -22.34 15.46
C ALA A 192 14.48 -22.73 13.99
N ASP A 193 13.60 -22.15 13.16
CA ASP A 193 13.66 -22.28 11.70
C ASP A 193 14.66 -21.31 11.07
N GLY A 194 14.97 -20.22 11.78
CA GLY A 194 15.97 -19.23 11.44
C GLY A 194 16.14 -18.20 12.55
N TYR A 195 17.10 -17.32 12.37
CA TYR A 195 17.27 -16.12 13.20
C TYR A 195 18.09 -15.06 12.48
N PHE A 196 17.79 -13.80 12.74
CA PHE A 196 18.64 -12.67 12.38
C PHE A 196 19.55 -12.30 13.55
N SER A 197 20.85 -12.36 13.34
CA SER A 197 21.86 -11.94 14.33
C SER A 197 22.21 -10.47 14.14
N LEU A 198 21.83 -9.63 15.13
CA LEU A 198 22.20 -8.22 15.18
C LEU A 198 23.72 -8.03 15.40
N ASP A 199 24.34 -8.92 16.16
CA ASP A 199 25.77 -8.81 16.50
C ASP A 199 26.65 -9.23 15.31
N GLU A 200 26.28 -10.29 14.60
CA GLU A 200 27.03 -10.81 13.46
C GLU A 200 26.56 -10.24 12.11
N GLN A 201 25.46 -9.47 12.11
CA GLN A 201 24.85 -8.89 10.90
C GLN A 201 24.65 -9.95 9.81
N LYS A 202 24.07 -11.10 10.18
CA LYS A 202 23.77 -12.20 9.27
C LYS A 202 22.39 -12.83 9.58
N ILE A 203 21.80 -13.44 8.57
CA ILE A 203 20.63 -14.30 8.71
C ILE A 203 21.11 -15.76 8.66
N VAL A 204 20.68 -16.56 9.62
CA VAL A 204 20.92 -18.00 9.65
C VAL A 204 19.59 -18.73 9.49
N ILE A 205 19.50 -19.65 8.55
CA ILE A 205 18.33 -20.48 8.26
C ILE A 205 18.65 -21.92 8.53
N ARG A 206 17.72 -22.66 9.12
CA ARG A 206 17.88 -24.07 9.39
C ARG A 206 18.00 -24.85 8.08
N ASP A 207 19.03 -25.68 8.00
CA ASP A 207 19.22 -26.58 6.87
C ASP A 207 18.25 -27.76 6.92
N GLY A 208 17.90 -28.32 5.75
CA GLY A 208 17.06 -29.53 5.63
C GLY A 208 15.56 -29.32 5.80
N MET A 209 15.06 -28.09 5.86
CA MET A 209 13.63 -27.80 5.85
C MET A 209 13.00 -27.99 4.46
N SER A 210 11.66 -28.11 4.41
CA SER A 210 10.93 -28.05 3.15
C SER A 210 11.09 -26.65 2.48
N GLU A 211 10.91 -26.59 1.17
CA GLU A 211 11.01 -25.32 0.41
C GLU A 211 10.09 -24.23 0.96
N VAL A 212 8.87 -24.60 1.32
CA VAL A 212 7.88 -23.66 1.89
C VAL A 212 8.35 -23.14 3.23
N GLN A 213 8.83 -24.00 4.12
CA GLN A 213 9.36 -23.60 5.42
C GLN A 213 10.60 -22.72 5.27
N THR A 214 11.52 -23.10 4.39
CA THR A 214 12.72 -22.30 4.10
C THR A 214 12.39 -20.89 3.64
N VAL A 215 11.46 -20.76 2.67
CA VAL A 215 11.04 -19.45 2.17
C VAL A 215 10.34 -18.63 3.25
N SER A 216 9.46 -19.25 4.04
CA SER A 216 8.76 -18.58 5.12
C SER A 216 9.72 -18.05 6.18
N ALA A 217 10.62 -18.90 6.69
CA ALA A 217 11.63 -18.52 7.66
C ALA A 217 12.55 -17.42 7.11
N LEU A 218 13.00 -17.56 5.87
CA LEU A 218 13.88 -16.59 5.24
C LEU A 218 13.22 -15.20 5.08
N LEU A 219 11.95 -15.15 4.69
CA LEU A 219 11.21 -13.91 4.58
C LEU A 219 10.96 -13.25 5.94
N HIS A 220 10.72 -14.08 6.96
CA HIS A 220 10.56 -13.63 8.34
C HIS A 220 11.85 -12.98 8.87
N GLU A 221 12.98 -13.65 8.75
CA GLU A 221 14.27 -13.13 9.19
C GLU A 221 14.74 -11.93 8.36
N LEU A 222 14.43 -11.93 7.07
CA LEU A 222 14.69 -10.78 6.20
C LEU A 222 13.88 -9.55 6.64
N ALA A 223 12.64 -9.74 7.07
CA ALA A 223 11.83 -8.65 7.62
C ALA A 223 12.46 -8.09 8.90
N HIS A 224 12.92 -8.94 9.82
CA HIS A 224 13.68 -8.50 10.99
C HIS A 224 14.93 -7.71 10.60
N SER A 225 15.72 -8.20 9.64
CA SER A 225 16.93 -7.53 9.20
C SER A 225 16.69 -6.16 8.56
N LYS A 226 15.53 -5.93 7.96
CA LYS A 226 15.17 -4.65 7.30
C LYS A 226 14.48 -3.65 8.21
N LEU A 227 13.64 -4.13 9.13
CA LEU A 227 12.81 -3.27 9.98
C LEU A 227 13.39 -3.07 11.38
N HIS A 228 14.06 -4.09 11.92
CA HIS A 228 14.47 -4.12 13.31
C HIS A 228 16.00 -4.12 13.48
N ASN A 229 16.75 -3.96 12.39
CA ASN A 229 18.19 -3.85 12.40
C ASN A 229 18.63 -2.43 12.84
N ILE A 230 18.43 -2.11 14.11
CA ILE A 230 18.89 -0.85 14.71
C ILE A 230 20.13 -1.17 15.54
N PRO A 231 21.32 -0.68 15.15
CA PRO A 231 22.55 -0.89 15.91
C PRO A 231 22.40 -0.42 17.35
N LYS A 232 23.03 -1.14 18.29
CA LYS A 232 22.94 -0.84 19.73
C LYS A 232 23.40 0.60 20.03
N ASP A 233 24.37 1.10 19.28
CA ASP A 233 24.96 2.44 19.45
C ASP A 233 24.01 3.55 18.98
N GLU A 234 23.17 3.30 17.96
CA GLU A 234 22.16 4.26 17.50
C GLU A 234 20.92 4.27 18.41
N LYS A 235 20.61 3.16 19.10
CA LYS A 235 19.52 3.14 20.10
C LYS A 235 19.75 4.13 21.24
N VAL A 236 20.99 4.51 21.51
CA VAL A 236 21.34 5.50 22.56
C VAL A 236 21.19 6.93 22.02
N GLN A 237 21.54 7.18 20.74
CA GLN A 237 21.47 8.51 20.14
C GLN A 237 20.06 8.93 19.71
N THR A 238 19.25 7.96 19.26
CA THR A 238 17.84 8.23 18.89
C THR A 238 16.94 8.41 20.12
N ALA A 239 17.34 7.92 21.29
CA ALA A 239 16.60 8.12 22.54
C ALA A 239 16.54 9.57 23.02
N GLU A 240 17.48 10.43 22.60
CA GLU A 240 17.49 11.86 22.93
C GLU A 240 16.70 12.74 21.95
N HIS A 241 16.48 12.27 20.70
CA HIS A 241 15.78 13.04 19.67
C HIS A 241 14.37 12.56 19.36
N ASP A 242 13.99 11.33 19.72
CA ASP A 242 12.69 10.69 19.41
C ASP A 242 12.01 10.19 20.71
N ALA A 243 11.95 11.03 21.74
CA ALA A 243 11.32 10.69 23.04
C ALA A 243 9.83 10.32 22.93
N ASP A 244 9.18 10.61 21.78
CA ASP A 244 7.76 10.35 21.53
C ASP A 244 7.47 9.09 20.69
N LYS A 245 8.48 8.37 20.20
CA LYS A 245 8.23 7.09 19.51
C LYS A 245 8.25 5.94 20.52
N PRO A 246 7.12 5.22 20.69
CA PRO A 246 7.11 4.04 21.54
C PRO A 246 8.14 3.04 21.02
N LYS A 247 9.03 2.57 21.89
CA LYS A 247 9.89 1.42 21.58
C LYS A 247 8.97 0.26 21.21
N LEU A 248 9.14 -0.26 19.99
CA LEU A 248 8.46 -1.49 19.60
C LEU A 248 8.84 -2.58 20.60
N ASP A 249 7.84 -3.26 21.15
CA ASP A 249 8.07 -4.45 21.94
C ASP A 249 8.37 -5.64 21.01
N ARG A 250 8.97 -6.68 21.53
CA ARG A 250 9.29 -7.88 20.76
C ARG A 250 8.07 -8.50 20.09
N ASN A 251 6.91 -8.49 20.74
CA ASN A 251 5.70 -9.05 20.18
C ASN A 251 5.25 -8.27 18.94
N THR A 252 5.37 -6.96 18.95
CA THR A 252 5.08 -6.11 17.78
C THR A 252 6.06 -6.37 16.65
N GLU A 253 7.35 -6.56 16.93
CA GLU A 253 8.37 -6.91 15.92
C GLU A 253 8.06 -8.26 15.26
N GLU A 254 7.66 -9.28 16.04
CA GLU A 254 7.25 -10.59 15.53
C GLU A 254 6.00 -10.50 14.66
N VAL A 255 4.95 -9.76 15.08
CA VAL A 255 3.74 -9.57 14.28
C VAL A 255 4.05 -8.87 12.94
N GLN A 256 4.97 -7.92 12.93
CA GLN A 256 5.39 -7.25 11.71
C GLN A 256 6.12 -8.19 10.75
N ALA A 257 7.07 -8.98 11.26
CA ALA A 257 7.83 -9.95 10.46
C ALA A 257 6.93 -11.03 9.87
N GLU A 258 6.02 -11.58 10.69
CA GLU A 258 5.03 -12.59 10.28
C GLU A 258 4.09 -12.04 9.20
N SER A 259 3.59 -10.81 9.39
CA SER A 259 2.69 -10.15 8.43
C SER A 259 3.34 -9.94 7.06
N ILE A 260 4.62 -9.58 7.04
CA ILE A 260 5.38 -9.39 5.80
C ILE A 260 5.61 -10.74 5.12
N SER A 261 6.06 -11.74 5.87
CA SER A 261 6.26 -13.09 5.36
C SER A 261 4.98 -13.62 4.73
N PHE A 262 3.86 -13.54 5.44
CA PHE A 262 2.55 -13.94 4.91
C PHE A 262 2.16 -13.19 3.64
N ALA A 263 2.25 -11.84 3.63
CA ALA A 263 1.83 -11.03 2.50
C ALA A 263 2.67 -11.32 1.24
N VAL A 264 3.99 -11.50 1.39
CA VAL A 264 4.90 -11.84 0.29
C VAL A 264 4.61 -13.25 -0.23
N CYS A 265 4.44 -14.24 0.66
CA CYS A 265 4.09 -15.61 0.26
C CYS A 265 2.73 -15.67 -0.43
N ALA A 266 1.73 -14.94 0.06
CA ALA A 266 0.41 -14.86 -0.57
C ALA A 266 0.48 -14.24 -1.98
N TYR A 267 1.30 -13.21 -2.17
CA TYR A 267 1.51 -12.59 -3.47
C TYR A 267 2.09 -13.56 -4.51
N PHE A 268 3.02 -14.42 -4.10
CA PHE A 268 3.60 -15.42 -4.97
C PHE A 268 2.81 -16.74 -5.01
N GLY A 269 1.57 -16.77 -4.52
CA GLY A 269 0.67 -17.94 -4.57
C GLY A 269 1.06 -19.07 -3.61
N ARG A 270 1.94 -18.82 -2.66
CA ARG A 270 2.37 -19.79 -1.65
C ARG A 270 1.55 -19.58 -0.39
N GLN A 271 0.77 -20.61 -0.02
CA GLN A 271 0.08 -20.60 1.26
C GLN A 271 1.07 -20.99 2.36
N LEU A 272 1.23 -20.12 3.34
CA LEU A 272 1.86 -20.48 4.60
C LEU A 272 0.91 -21.42 5.34
N CYS A 273 1.36 -22.61 5.64
CA CYS A 273 0.70 -23.46 6.63
C CYS A 273 1.06 -22.89 8.02
N PHE A 274 0.10 -22.29 8.68
CA PHE A 274 0.16 -21.97 10.10
C PHE A 274 -0.26 -23.19 10.91
#